data_e7fba0d222280635b420ca8539447cf6
#
_entry.id   e7fba0d222280635b420ca8539447cf6
#
_cell.length_a   1.000
_cell.length_b   1.000
_cell.length_c   1.000
_cell.angle_alpha   90.00
_cell.angle_beta   90.00
_cell.angle_gamma   90.00
#
_symmetry.space_group_name_H-M   'P 1'
#
loop_
_entity.id
_entity.type
_entity.pdbx_description
1 polymer ?
#
loop_
_entity_poly.entity_id
_entity_poly.type
_entity_poly.pdbx_seq_one_letter_code
_entity_poly.pdbx_strand_id
1 'polypeptide(L)'
;YISPIKALANDIQKNLIGPLNEIKERFLPGRAQDIKVGLRTGDTPQKERERMLRKPPHILITTPESLGLALASKRFRPLLNDLKWLIVDELHSLVPTKRGTHLSLSLALMDSVVESDVQRIGISATMEPLNEVAEFLVASDSREDEGIAQRVSIAKISGSRKLDLDIILPTPRFTSIPVKEILDHNIDRIKELVESHTTTLVFVNTRNMTETFVQRLKVAGLEGVEGHHGSMDKSIRLDVEQQLKEGMLRCVVSSSSLEMGIDIGSVDLVIQVGSPGSIATALQRIGRAGHQVGGLPRARFLPTSSHDLLEIVALQNGILSGNMDLLKFPQNCLDVLAQFLIGLTIIREWDIDEAYELVQLSWPYRNLPYDDYIEVLDLLEEERRIWVDWEENRFGKRGYAQMIYYTNIGTISPDNNYLVFTSDGTLVGQLSSSFVSSLRNGDVFLLGGSTYRVSSVIGTRVNVTPATGFRPTIPSWTGEAMSRTSELSFEVLALLSILTVQYRRGNSITPFLIDVLGLNKPVANALSQFLDEHSATTFQVPSKDRILVE
;
A
#
# COMPACT_ATOMS: atom_id res chain seq x y z
N TYR A 1 -13.82 -1.09 -13.60
CA TYR A 1 -13.35 -0.78 -12.25
C TYR A 1 -11.92 -1.25 -12.06
N ILE A 2 -11.03 -0.34 -11.71
CA ILE A 2 -9.60 -0.61 -11.49
C ILE A 2 -9.34 -0.56 -9.98
N SER A 3 -8.85 -1.67 -9.43
CA SER A 3 -8.45 -1.79 -8.03
C SER A 3 -6.94 -1.95 -7.93
N PRO A 4 -6.26 -1.32 -6.97
CA PRO A 4 -4.81 -1.39 -6.83
C PRO A 4 -4.29 -2.78 -6.47
N ILE A 5 -5.09 -3.59 -5.76
CA ILE A 5 -4.68 -4.93 -5.31
C ILE A 5 -5.74 -5.99 -5.62
N LYS A 6 -5.26 -7.22 -5.83
CA LYS A 6 -6.11 -8.37 -6.17
C LYS A 6 -7.12 -8.73 -5.07
N ALA A 7 -6.74 -8.59 -3.80
CA ALA A 7 -7.61 -8.87 -2.65
C ALA A 7 -8.83 -7.93 -2.66
N LEU A 8 -8.60 -6.63 -2.78
CA LEU A 8 -9.67 -5.64 -2.89
C LEU A 8 -10.55 -5.88 -4.13
N ALA A 9 -9.96 -6.24 -5.28
CA ALA A 9 -10.71 -6.58 -6.49
C ALA A 9 -11.65 -7.78 -6.29
N ASN A 10 -11.21 -8.81 -5.55
CA ASN A 10 -12.05 -9.96 -5.19
C ASN A 10 -13.19 -9.56 -4.23
N ASP A 11 -12.89 -8.72 -3.24
CA ASP A 11 -13.86 -8.24 -2.27
C ASP A 11 -14.96 -7.38 -2.92
N ILE A 12 -14.57 -6.45 -3.77
CA ILE A 12 -15.50 -5.64 -4.56
C ILE A 12 -16.42 -6.52 -5.41
N GLN A 13 -15.89 -7.58 -6.04
CA GLN A 13 -16.72 -8.49 -6.82
C GLN A 13 -17.81 -9.16 -5.95
N LYS A 14 -17.43 -9.65 -4.76
CA LYS A 14 -18.38 -10.29 -3.83
C LYS A 14 -19.42 -9.29 -3.33
N ASN A 15 -18.98 -8.11 -2.92
CA ASN A 15 -19.86 -7.07 -2.37
C ASN A 15 -20.76 -6.43 -3.43
N LEU A 16 -20.45 -6.53 -4.72
CA LEU A 16 -21.28 -6.04 -5.81
C LEU A 16 -22.34 -7.07 -6.24
N ILE A 17 -22.00 -8.36 -6.29
CA ILE A 17 -22.91 -9.41 -6.78
C ILE A 17 -24.13 -9.57 -5.88
N GLY A 18 -23.96 -9.54 -4.56
CA GLY A 18 -25.05 -9.65 -3.58
C GLY A 18 -26.14 -8.61 -3.80
N PRO A 19 -25.83 -7.30 -3.67
CA PRO A 19 -26.79 -6.22 -3.90
C PRO A 19 -27.41 -6.22 -5.32
N LEU A 20 -26.63 -6.55 -6.36
CA LEU A 20 -27.18 -6.67 -7.71
C LEU A 20 -28.28 -7.74 -7.82
N ASN A 21 -28.06 -8.90 -7.19
CA ASN A 21 -29.08 -9.96 -7.16
C ASN A 21 -30.32 -9.53 -6.36
N GLU A 22 -30.12 -8.90 -5.19
CA GLU A 22 -31.24 -8.40 -4.39
C GLU A 22 -32.06 -7.33 -5.12
N ILE A 23 -31.40 -6.39 -5.81
CA ILE A 23 -32.08 -5.38 -6.63
C ILE A 23 -32.89 -6.05 -7.74
N LYS A 24 -32.28 -7.05 -8.41
CA LYS A 24 -32.94 -7.80 -9.48
C LYS A 24 -34.20 -8.51 -8.98
N GLU A 25 -34.10 -9.19 -7.85
CA GLU A 25 -35.22 -9.97 -7.28
C GLU A 25 -36.36 -9.06 -6.75
N ARG A 26 -35.99 -7.97 -6.04
CA ARG A 26 -36.98 -7.11 -5.35
C ARG A 26 -37.62 -6.07 -6.25
N PHE A 27 -36.88 -5.46 -7.17
CA PHE A 27 -37.32 -4.28 -7.91
C PHE A 27 -37.61 -4.54 -9.40
N LEU A 28 -37.06 -5.62 -9.97
CA LEU A 28 -37.14 -5.91 -11.40
C LEU A 28 -37.49 -7.39 -11.69
N PRO A 29 -38.49 -7.98 -11.02
CA PRO A 29 -38.82 -9.39 -11.24
C PRO A 29 -39.22 -9.63 -12.68
N GLY A 30 -38.48 -10.48 -13.40
CA GLY A 30 -38.77 -10.87 -14.78
C GLY A 30 -38.43 -9.84 -15.88
N ARG A 31 -37.93 -8.65 -15.54
CA ARG A 31 -37.57 -7.58 -16.49
C ARG A 31 -36.10 -7.16 -16.44
N ALA A 32 -35.32 -7.61 -15.45
CA ALA A 32 -33.95 -7.20 -15.30
C ALA A 32 -33.05 -7.89 -16.31
N GLN A 33 -32.30 -7.08 -17.05
CA GLN A 33 -31.17 -7.56 -17.82
C GLN A 33 -30.14 -8.21 -16.87
N ASP A 34 -29.61 -9.36 -17.25
CA ASP A 34 -28.63 -10.07 -16.42
C ASP A 34 -27.28 -9.33 -16.45
N ILE A 35 -27.04 -8.49 -15.44
CA ILE A 35 -25.77 -7.74 -15.30
C ILE A 35 -24.66 -8.71 -14.88
N LYS A 36 -23.73 -8.94 -15.78
CA LYS A 36 -22.59 -9.83 -15.55
C LYS A 36 -21.40 -9.04 -15.01
N VAL A 37 -20.87 -9.50 -13.88
CA VAL A 37 -19.63 -8.99 -13.29
C VAL A 37 -18.50 -9.96 -13.60
N GLY A 38 -17.41 -9.46 -14.17
CA GLY A 38 -16.19 -10.23 -14.47
C GLY A 38 -15.01 -9.72 -13.67
N LEU A 39 -14.21 -10.64 -13.15
CA LEU A 39 -12.94 -10.32 -12.48
C LEU A 39 -11.77 -10.77 -13.34
N ARG A 40 -10.91 -9.82 -13.75
CA ARG A 40 -9.70 -10.09 -14.51
C ARG A 40 -8.48 -9.54 -13.78
N THR A 41 -7.76 -10.41 -13.12
CA THR A 41 -6.48 -10.13 -12.44
C THR A 41 -5.42 -11.12 -12.88
N GLY A 42 -4.19 -11.00 -12.38
CA GLY A 42 -3.14 -11.97 -12.61
C GLY A 42 -3.52 -13.41 -12.20
N ASP A 43 -4.40 -13.56 -11.20
CA ASP A 43 -4.82 -14.86 -10.65
C ASP A 43 -6.04 -15.47 -11.37
N THR A 44 -6.65 -14.75 -12.32
CA THR A 44 -7.83 -15.24 -13.05
C THR A 44 -7.46 -16.42 -13.94
N PRO A 45 -8.08 -17.60 -13.77
CA PRO A 45 -7.80 -18.79 -14.58
C PRO A 45 -8.01 -18.54 -16.07
N GLN A 46 -7.22 -19.23 -16.91
CA GLN A 46 -7.30 -19.10 -18.36
C GLN A 46 -8.71 -19.38 -18.91
N LYS A 47 -9.38 -20.39 -18.36
CA LYS A 47 -10.76 -20.74 -18.72
C LYS A 47 -11.74 -19.59 -18.53
N GLU A 48 -11.59 -18.83 -17.46
CA GLU A 48 -12.44 -17.66 -17.18
C GLU A 48 -12.10 -16.48 -18.08
N ARG A 49 -10.81 -16.26 -18.37
CA ARG A 49 -10.39 -15.25 -19.35
C ARG A 49 -10.99 -15.54 -20.74
N GLU A 50 -11.00 -16.79 -21.18
CA GLU A 50 -11.62 -17.20 -22.45
C GLU A 50 -13.14 -17.08 -22.41
N ARG A 51 -13.78 -17.35 -21.25
CA ARG A 51 -15.21 -17.15 -21.08
C ARG A 51 -15.60 -15.67 -21.24
N MET A 52 -14.81 -14.76 -20.69
CA MET A 52 -15.03 -13.31 -20.83
C MET A 52 -14.91 -12.85 -22.30
N LEU A 53 -14.03 -13.46 -23.10
CA LEU A 53 -13.94 -13.18 -24.54
C LEU A 53 -15.19 -13.60 -25.33
N ARG A 54 -15.84 -14.69 -24.91
CA ARG A 54 -17.08 -15.18 -25.57
C ARG A 54 -18.35 -14.52 -25.06
N LYS A 55 -18.35 -14.16 -23.78
CA LYS A 55 -19.49 -13.54 -23.07
C LYS A 55 -18.95 -12.39 -22.23
N PRO A 56 -18.73 -11.22 -22.83
CA PRO A 56 -18.16 -10.07 -22.13
C PRO A 56 -18.99 -9.69 -20.89
N PRO A 57 -18.36 -9.33 -19.80
CA PRO A 57 -19.05 -8.80 -18.62
C PRO A 57 -19.54 -7.36 -18.89
N HIS A 58 -20.63 -6.95 -18.24
CA HIS A 58 -21.09 -5.56 -18.25
C HIS A 58 -20.24 -4.70 -17.29
N ILE A 59 -19.75 -5.30 -16.20
CA ILE A 59 -18.84 -4.68 -15.24
C ILE A 59 -17.58 -5.54 -15.18
N LEU A 60 -16.44 -4.94 -15.57
CA LEU A 60 -15.13 -5.58 -15.47
C LEU A 60 -14.38 -5.00 -14.26
N ILE A 61 -14.00 -5.85 -13.31
CA ILE A 61 -13.12 -5.49 -12.20
C ILE A 61 -11.71 -6.00 -12.53
N THR A 62 -10.71 -5.12 -12.46
CA THR A 62 -9.35 -5.43 -12.91
C THR A 62 -8.29 -4.69 -12.08
N THR A 63 -7.00 -4.97 -12.35
CA THR A 63 -5.85 -4.24 -11.81
C THR A 63 -5.15 -3.44 -12.91
N PRO A 64 -4.30 -2.43 -12.57
CA PRO A 64 -3.57 -1.64 -13.57
C PRO A 64 -2.83 -2.50 -14.59
N GLU A 65 -2.10 -3.50 -14.14
CA GLU A 65 -1.33 -4.41 -15.00
C GLU A 65 -2.24 -5.22 -15.94
N SER A 66 -3.38 -5.66 -15.41
CA SER A 66 -4.36 -6.43 -16.21
C SER A 66 -5.08 -5.57 -17.23
N LEU A 67 -5.25 -4.27 -16.99
CA LEU A 67 -5.74 -3.30 -17.98
C LEU A 67 -4.73 -3.17 -19.13
N GLY A 68 -3.45 -2.93 -18.83
CA GLY A 68 -2.40 -2.87 -19.86
C GLY A 68 -2.37 -4.12 -20.75
N LEU A 69 -2.47 -5.31 -20.13
CA LEU A 69 -2.59 -6.58 -20.88
C LEU A 69 -3.87 -6.67 -21.73
N ALA A 70 -4.97 -6.11 -21.25
CA ALA A 70 -6.23 -6.09 -22.00
C ALA A 70 -6.15 -5.18 -23.23
N LEU A 71 -5.54 -3.99 -23.08
CA LEU A 71 -5.31 -3.03 -24.17
C LEU A 71 -4.35 -3.58 -25.24
N ALA A 72 -3.28 -4.26 -24.85
CA ALA A 72 -2.37 -4.90 -25.77
C ALA A 72 -2.98 -6.14 -26.47
N SER A 73 -4.05 -6.73 -25.94
CA SER A 73 -4.66 -7.95 -26.49
C SER A 73 -5.55 -7.65 -27.69
N LYS A 74 -5.18 -8.16 -28.89
CA LYS A 74 -6.00 -8.06 -30.12
C LYS A 74 -7.41 -8.60 -29.96
N ARG A 75 -7.64 -9.58 -29.07
CA ARG A 75 -8.95 -10.22 -28.85
C ARG A 75 -9.77 -9.53 -27.76
N PHE A 76 -9.13 -8.90 -26.79
CA PHE A 76 -9.84 -8.29 -25.66
C PHE A 76 -10.09 -6.80 -25.88
N ARG A 77 -9.13 -6.07 -26.47
CA ARG A 77 -9.26 -4.63 -26.72
C ARG A 77 -10.60 -4.21 -27.38
N PRO A 78 -11.11 -4.91 -28.44
CA PRO A 78 -12.38 -4.54 -29.06
C PRO A 78 -13.57 -4.58 -28.09
N LEU A 79 -13.48 -5.36 -27.00
CA LEU A 79 -14.54 -5.42 -25.99
C LEU A 79 -14.61 -4.16 -25.12
N LEU A 80 -13.60 -3.29 -25.19
CA LEU A 80 -13.56 -2.01 -24.49
C LEU A 80 -14.15 -0.86 -25.31
N ASN A 81 -14.47 -1.05 -26.60
CA ASN A 81 -14.99 0.03 -27.46
C ASN A 81 -16.34 0.59 -26.98
N ASP A 82 -17.15 -0.19 -26.26
CA ASP A 82 -18.40 0.26 -25.67
C ASP A 82 -18.25 0.77 -24.22
N LEU A 83 -17.03 0.96 -23.74
CA LEU A 83 -16.76 1.40 -22.38
C LEU A 83 -17.27 2.82 -22.17
N LYS A 84 -18.15 3.03 -21.17
CA LYS A 84 -18.71 4.33 -20.83
C LYS A 84 -18.16 4.92 -19.55
N TRP A 85 -17.81 4.09 -18.60
CA TRP A 85 -17.33 4.51 -17.28
C TRP A 85 -16.06 3.75 -16.89
N LEU A 86 -15.08 4.47 -16.42
CA LEU A 86 -13.88 3.94 -15.83
C LEU A 86 -13.76 4.45 -14.40
N ILE A 87 -13.79 3.54 -13.44
CA ILE A 87 -13.59 3.87 -12.02
C ILE A 87 -12.20 3.41 -11.61
N VAL A 88 -11.40 4.32 -11.07
CA VAL A 88 -10.09 4.02 -10.46
C VAL A 88 -10.21 4.22 -8.96
N ASP A 89 -10.07 3.14 -8.23
CA ASP A 89 -10.21 3.13 -6.78
C ASP A 89 -8.86 3.23 -6.08
N GLU A 90 -8.89 3.78 -4.85
CA GLU A 90 -7.71 3.97 -4.00
C GLU A 90 -6.55 4.69 -4.74
N LEU A 91 -6.86 5.76 -5.47
CA LEU A 91 -5.89 6.53 -6.29
C LEU A 91 -4.64 6.90 -5.50
N HIS A 92 -4.79 7.28 -4.22
CA HIS A 92 -3.66 7.64 -3.36
C HIS A 92 -2.61 6.53 -3.22
N SER A 93 -2.99 5.27 -3.41
CA SER A 93 -2.07 4.12 -3.35
C SER A 93 -1.38 3.82 -4.68
N LEU A 94 -1.94 4.30 -5.79
CA LEU A 94 -1.40 4.10 -7.13
C LEU A 94 -0.49 5.24 -7.56
N VAL A 95 -0.98 6.46 -7.43
CA VAL A 95 -0.33 7.69 -7.91
C VAL A 95 1.16 7.80 -7.50
N PRO A 96 1.58 7.54 -6.24
CA PRO A 96 2.97 7.70 -5.84
C PRO A 96 3.88 6.51 -6.21
N THR A 97 3.44 5.66 -7.13
CA THR A 97 4.16 4.43 -7.48
C THR A 97 4.37 4.28 -8.99
N LYS A 98 5.38 3.50 -9.40
CA LYS A 98 5.57 3.12 -10.81
C LYS A 98 4.36 2.36 -11.40
N ARG A 99 3.53 1.72 -10.55
CA ARG A 99 2.27 1.10 -10.98
C ARG A 99 1.25 2.15 -11.43
N GLY A 100 1.22 3.29 -10.73
CA GLY A 100 0.43 4.45 -11.15
C GLY A 100 0.96 5.04 -12.45
N THR A 101 2.28 5.17 -12.60
CA THR A 101 2.90 5.61 -13.85
C THR A 101 2.48 4.72 -15.03
N HIS A 102 2.53 3.39 -14.86
CA HIS A 102 2.03 2.43 -15.86
C HIS A 102 0.52 2.58 -16.12
N LEU A 103 -0.28 2.83 -15.07
CA LEU A 103 -1.70 3.08 -15.22
C LEU A 103 -1.96 4.34 -16.06
N SER A 104 -1.27 5.45 -15.78
CA SER A 104 -1.44 6.71 -16.53
C SER A 104 -1.12 6.53 -18.02
N LEU A 105 -0.04 5.82 -18.37
CA LEU A 105 0.25 5.44 -19.76
C LEU A 105 -0.85 4.56 -20.37
N SER A 106 -1.39 3.62 -19.59
CA SER A 106 -2.50 2.78 -20.06
C SER A 106 -3.79 3.58 -20.28
N LEU A 107 -4.04 4.63 -19.50
CA LEU A 107 -5.17 5.54 -19.68
C LEU A 107 -5.00 6.40 -20.94
N ALA A 108 -3.80 6.91 -21.22
CA ALA A 108 -3.50 7.63 -22.45
C ALA A 108 -3.65 6.70 -23.69
N LEU A 109 -3.13 5.47 -23.62
CA LEU A 109 -3.31 4.49 -24.68
C LEU A 109 -4.79 4.14 -24.90
N MET A 110 -5.58 4.05 -23.82
CA MET A 110 -7.01 3.74 -23.93
C MET A 110 -7.73 4.79 -24.78
N ASP A 111 -7.44 6.07 -24.59
CA ASP A 111 -8.05 7.15 -25.38
C ASP A 111 -7.72 7.07 -26.87
N SER A 112 -6.54 6.55 -27.21
CA SER A 112 -6.11 6.40 -28.61
C SER A 112 -6.67 5.15 -29.31
N VAL A 113 -7.15 4.14 -28.55
CA VAL A 113 -7.53 2.82 -29.11
C VAL A 113 -8.98 2.41 -28.81
N VAL A 114 -9.69 3.16 -27.98
CA VAL A 114 -11.11 2.95 -27.63
C VAL A 114 -11.93 4.05 -28.30
N GLU A 115 -13.00 3.66 -29.03
CA GLU A 115 -13.78 4.58 -29.86
C GLU A 115 -14.78 5.43 -29.07
N SER A 116 -15.09 5.06 -27.81
CA SER A 116 -16.07 5.76 -26.99
C SER A 116 -15.44 6.84 -26.10
N ASP A 117 -16.21 7.90 -25.87
CA ASP A 117 -15.86 8.89 -24.83
C ASP A 117 -16.14 8.27 -23.44
N VAL A 118 -15.05 8.08 -22.66
CA VAL A 118 -15.08 7.36 -21.39
C VAL A 118 -15.05 8.34 -20.23
N GLN A 119 -16.15 8.41 -19.47
CA GLN A 119 -16.17 9.15 -18.22
C GLN A 119 -15.26 8.46 -17.18
N ARG A 120 -14.30 9.22 -16.63
CA ARG A 120 -13.36 8.73 -15.61
C ARG A 120 -13.77 9.19 -14.23
N ILE A 121 -13.74 8.29 -13.26
CA ILE A 121 -14.12 8.52 -11.87
C ILE A 121 -12.95 8.05 -10.99
N GLY A 122 -12.35 8.96 -10.25
CA GLY A 122 -11.33 8.64 -9.26
C GLY A 122 -11.92 8.59 -7.85
N ILE A 123 -11.65 7.52 -7.12
CA ILE A 123 -12.06 7.37 -5.71
C ILE A 123 -10.79 7.26 -4.88
N SER A 124 -10.75 8.00 -3.78
CA SER A 124 -9.56 8.02 -2.93
C SER A 124 -9.88 8.43 -1.49
N ALA A 125 -8.99 8.02 -0.57
CA ALA A 125 -8.88 8.67 0.73
C ALA A 125 -8.42 10.14 0.57
N THR A 126 -8.35 10.88 1.66
CA THR A 126 -7.83 12.25 1.66
C THR A 126 -6.40 12.28 1.12
N MET A 127 -6.13 13.17 0.16
CA MET A 127 -4.83 13.30 -0.50
C MET A 127 -4.62 14.74 -1.01
N GLU A 128 -3.37 15.13 -1.16
CA GLU A 128 -2.94 16.40 -1.75
C GLU A 128 -1.71 16.16 -2.63
N PRO A 129 -1.51 16.89 -3.75
CA PRO A 129 -2.38 17.94 -4.32
C PRO A 129 -3.49 17.35 -5.22
N LEU A 130 -4.74 17.77 -4.99
CA LEU A 130 -5.91 17.22 -5.70
C LEU A 130 -5.92 17.53 -7.21
N ASN A 131 -5.45 18.72 -7.60
CA ASN A 131 -5.44 19.11 -9.00
C ASN A 131 -4.51 18.22 -9.84
N GLU A 132 -3.31 17.93 -9.33
CA GLU A 132 -2.36 17.07 -10.04
C GLU A 132 -2.87 15.62 -10.13
N VAL A 133 -3.59 15.14 -9.11
CA VAL A 133 -4.24 13.83 -9.16
C VAL A 133 -5.38 13.81 -10.18
N ALA A 134 -6.11 14.91 -10.32
CA ALA A 134 -7.12 15.04 -11.36
C ALA A 134 -6.50 15.00 -12.76
N GLU A 135 -5.39 15.73 -12.96
CA GLU A 135 -4.60 15.67 -14.20
C GLU A 135 -4.09 14.27 -14.52
N PHE A 136 -3.58 13.58 -13.50
CA PHE A 136 -3.14 12.19 -13.64
C PHE A 136 -4.27 11.28 -14.16
N LEU A 137 -5.50 11.53 -13.74
CA LEU A 137 -6.65 10.68 -14.12
C LEU A 137 -7.12 10.96 -15.55
N VAL A 138 -7.06 12.20 -16.04
CA VAL A 138 -7.69 12.59 -17.32
C VAL A 138 -6.77 12.48 -18.52
N ALA A 139 -5.47 12.25 -18.38
CA ALA A 139 -4.51 12.27 -19.48
C ALA A 139 -4.72 13.55 -20.35
N SER A 140 -4.21 14.67 -19.92
CA SER A 140 -4.51 15.96 -20.56
C SER A 140 -3.62 16.21 -21.76
N ASP A 141 -4.21 16.63 -22.87
CA ASP A 141 -3.48 17.41 -23.85
C ASP A 141 -3.19 18.79 -23.23
N SER A 142 -1.95 18.98 -22.78
CA SER A 142 -1.49 20.23 -22.15
C SER A 142 -1.46 21.41 -23.14
N ARG A 143 -1.80 21.19 -24.40
CA ARG A 143 -1.85 22.19 -25.47
C ARG A 143 -3.19 22.90 -25.57
N GLU A 144 -4.23 22.39 -24.93
CA GLU A 144 -5.51 23.10 -24.85
C GLU A 144 -5.53 24.00 -23.60
N ASP A 145 -5.64 25.30 -23.81
CA ASP A 145 -5.68 26.38 -22.80
C ASP A 145 -6.88 26.33 -21.82
N GLU A 146 -7.75 25.32 -21.91
CA GLU A 146 -8.85 25.14 -20.98
C GLU A 146 -8.36 24.49 -19.69
N GLY A 147 -8.32 25.29 -18.63
CA GLY A 147 -7.84 24.84 -17.31
C GLY A 147 -8.61 23.59 -16.82
N ILE A 148 -7.91 22.73 -16.10
CA ILE A 148 -8.41 21.46 -15.53
C ILE A 148 -9.73 21.59 -14.78
N ALA A 149 -9.99 22.74 -14.14
CA ALA A 149 -11.22 23.02 -13.42
C ALA A 149 -12.48 22.94 -14.30
N GLN A 150 -12.37 23.04 -15.62
CA GLN A 150 -13.49 22.91 -16.56
C GLN A 150 -13.74 21.44 -16.97
N ARG A 151 -12.72 20.59 -16.87
CA ARG A 151 -12.76 19.18 -17.31
C ARG A 151 -13.01 18.20 -16.16
N VAL A 152 -12.70 18.56 -14.92
CA VAL A 152 -12.78 17.69 -13.75
C VAL A 152 -13.57 18.34 -12.62
N SER A 153 -14.56 17.62 -12.11
CA SER A 153 -15.29 18.00 -10.89
C SER A 153 -14.69 17.28 -9.69
N ILE A 154 -14.16 18.02 -8.72
CA ILE A 154 -13.61 17.47 -7.49
C ILE A 154 -14.66 17.57 -6.37
N ALA A 155 -15.12 16.42 -5.87
CA ALA A 155 -16.00 16.34 -4.71
C ALA A 155 -15.17 16.03 -3.45
N LYS A 156 -14.89 17.04 -2.64
CA LYS A 156 -14.21 16.90 -1.34
C LYS A 156 -15.25 16.84 -0.23
N ILE A 157 -15.37 15.69 0.42
CA ILE A 157 -16.25 15.55 1.58
C ILE A 157 -15.48 16.07 2.81
N SER A 158 -15.77 17.30 3.19
CA SER A 158 -15.22 17.91 4.41
C SER A 158 -16.07 17.47 5.60
N GLY A 159 -15.58 16.49 6.34
CA GLY A 159 -16.14 16.11 7.63
C GLY A 159 -15.00 15.94 8.62
N SER A 160 -14.90 16.81 9.63
CA SER A 160 -14.03 16.55 10.78
C SER A 160 -14.60 15.33 11.51
N ARG A 161 -14.20 14.14 11.10
CA ARG A 161 -14.51 12.94 11.90
C ARG A 161 -13.80 13.11 13.24
N LYS A 162 -14.58 13.12 14.32
CA LYS A 162 -13.97 13.02 15.65
C LYS A 162 -13.17 11.73 15.71
N LEU A 163 -11.93 11.81 16.16
CA LEU A 163 -11.04 10.67 16.34
C LEU A 163 -10.75 10.55 17.84
N ASP A 164 -10.78 9.34 18.38
CA ASP A 164 -10.33 9.02 19.73
C ASP A 164 -8.88 8.50 19.63
N LEU A 165 -7.93 9.42 19.71
CA LEU A 165 -6.50 9.16 19.61
C LEU A 165 -5.83 9.35 20.95
N ASP A 166 -4.98 8.39 21.35
CA ASP A 166 -4.13 8.53 22.53
C ASP A 166 -2.79 7.86 22.34
N ILE A 167 -1.76 8.36 23.00
CA ILE A 167 -0.43 7.78 23.08
C ILE A 167 -0.30 7.08 24.42
N ILE A 168 0.01 5.80 24.41
CA ILE A 168 0.14 4.99 25.62
C ILE A 168 1.60 4.57 25.78
N LEU A 169 2.24 5.03 26.85
CA LEU A 169 3.55 4.54 27.21
C LEU A 169 3.46 3.08 27.69
N PRO A 170 4.32 2.19 27.20
CA PRO A 170 4.31 0.78 27.63
C PRO A 170 4.68 0.64 29.10
N THR A 171 5.50 1.55 29.63
CA THR A 171 5.94 1.56 31.04
C THR A 171 6.21 3.00 31.51
N PRO A 172 6.03 3.29 32.82
CA PRO A 172 6.42 4.59 33.39
C PRO A 172 7.92 4.89 33.31
N ARG A 173 8.78 3.87 33.13
CA ARG A 173 10.23 4.01 33.00
C ARG A 173 10.68 4.06 31.55
N PHE A 174 9.82 4.45 30.63
CA PHE A 174 10.02 4.35 29.18
C PHE A 174 11.36 4.93 28.69
N THR A 175 11.78 6.10 29.21
CA THR A 175 13.06 6.75 28.80
C THR A 175 14.30 6.13 29.43
N SER A 176 14.15 5.31 30.47
CA SER A 176 15.25 4.79 31.29
C SER A 176 15.55 3.30 31.09
N ILE A 177 14.86 2.63 30.17
CA ILE A 177 15.03 1.20 29.91
C ILE A 177 15.52 0.95 28.50
N PRO A 178 16.25 -0.17 28.26
CA PRO A 178 16.67 -0.57 26.92
C PRO A 178 15.50 -0.79 25.97
N VAL A 179 15.67 -0.45 24.70
CA VAL A 179 14.63 -0.63 23.65
C VAL A 179 14.09 -2.06 23.61
N LYS A 180 14.94 -3.07 23.90
CA LYS A 180 14.49 -4.47 23.93
C LYS A 180 13.45 -4.74 25.01
N GLU A 181 13.57 -4.11 26.17
CA GLU A 181 12.60 -4.23 27.27
C GLU A 181 11.31 -3.48 26.97
N ILE A 182 11.37 -2.36 26.21
CA ILE A 182 10.20 -1.64 25.73
C ILE A 182 9.27 -2.57 24.93
N LEU A 183 9.86 -3.45 24.11
CA LEU A 183 9.09 -4.40 23.33
C LEU A 183 8.29 -5.37 24.21
N ASP A 184 8.88 -5.88 25.29
CA ASP A 184 8.19 -6.79 26.21
C ASP A 184 7.03 -6.07 26.93
N HIS A 185 7.24 -4.84 27.38
CA HIS A 185 6.17 -4.03 27.96
C HIS A 185 5.07 -3.65 26.94
N ASN A 186 5.41 -3.47 25.66
CA ASN A 186 4.42 -3.27 24.61
C ASN A 186 3.51 -4.50 24.45
N ILE A 187 4.05 -5.73 24.55
CA ILE A 187 3.25 -6.97 24.52
C ILE A 187 2.22 -7.01 25.66
N ASP A 188 2.66 -6.69 26.89
CA ASP A 188 1.77 -6.66 28.05
C ASP A 188 0.66 -5.61 27.86
N ARG A 189 1.03 -4.41 27.39
CA ARG A 189 0.06 -3.33 27.14
C ARG A 189 -0.93 -3.66 26.02
N ILE A 190 -0.48 -4.30 24.93
CA ILE A 190 -1.36 -4.76 23.85
C ILE A 190 -2.33 -5.80 24.40
N LYS A 191 -1.86 -6.75 25.21
CA LYS A 191 -2.72 -7.77 25.82
C LYS A 191 -3.84 -7.12 26.66
N GLU A 192 -3.51 -6.19 27.54
CA GLU A 192 -4.51 -5.45 28.34
C GLU A 192 -5.55 -4.74 27.45
N LEU A 193 -5.10 -4.08 26.41
CA LEU A 193 -5.99 -3.38 25.47
C LEU A 193 -6.90 -4.34 24.71
N VAL A 194 -6.37 -5.47 24.22
CA VAL A 194 -7.15 -6.49 23.51
C VAL A 194 -8.18 -7.14 24.45
N GLU A 195 -7.81 -7.43 25.69
CA GLU A 195 -8.72 -8.01 26.68
C GLU A 195 -9.89 -7.06 27.03
N SER A 196 -9.72 -5.76 26.91
CA SER A 196 -10.75 -4.74 27.14
C SER A 196 -11.61 -4.37 25.93
N HIS A 197 -11.32 -4.96 24.75
CA HIS A 197 -12.06 -4.71 23.50
C HIS A 197 -12.51 -6.03 22.88
N THR A 198 -13.45 -5.96 21.91
CA THR A 198 -13.99 -7.15 21.23
C THR A 198 -13.05 -7.58 20.10
N THR A 199 -12.69 -6.66 19.23
CA THR A 199 -11.85 -6.91 18.06
C THR A 199 -10.80 -5.80 17.93
N THR A 200 -9.53 -6.18 17.98
CA THR A 200 -8.41 -5.24 17.90
C THR A 200 -7.53 -5.54 16.69
N LEU A 201 -7.19 -4.51 15.94
CA LEU A 201 -6.22 -4.59 14.85
C LEU A 201 -4.92 -3.91 15.28
N VAL A 202 -3.83 -4.67 15.31
CA VAL A 202 -2.51 -4.16 15.69
C VAL A 202 -1.66 -3.98 14.44
N PHE A 203 -1.30 -2.74 14.12
CA PHE A 203 -0.38 -2.44 13.04
C PHE A 203 1.05 -2.35 13.54
N VAL A 204 1.93 -3.00 12.82
CA VAL A 204 3.39 -2.95 12.99
C VAL A 204 4.05 -2.60 11.66
N ASN A 205 5.32 -2.19 11.68
CA ASN A 205 5.94 -1.63 10.48
C ASN A 205 6.61 -2.67 9.56
N THR A 206 6.82 -3.93 10.02
CA THR A 206 7.47 -4.97 9.21
C THR A 206 6.79 -6.32 9.39
N ARG A 207 6.96 -7.22 8.40
CA ARG A 207 6.49 -8.61 8.47
C ARG A 207 7.15 -9.38 9.61
N ASN A 208 8.44 -9.10 9.85
CA ASN A 208 9.16 -9.67 10.98
C ASN A 208 8.52 -9.30 12.32
N MET A 209 8.15 -8.02 12.49
CA MET A 209 7.41 -7.58 13.69
C MET A 209 6.03 -8.25 13.79
N THR A 210 5.32 -8.45 12.68
CA THR A 210 4.04 -9.17 12.69
C THR A 210 4.20 -10.56 13.30
N GLU A 211 5.14 -11.34 12.80
CA GLU A 211 5.42 -12.69 13.32
C GLU A 211 5.88 -12.67 14.79
N THR A 212 6.76 -11.71 15.13
CA THR A 212 7.26 -11.52 16.51
C THR A 212 6.13 -11.25 17.48
N PHE A 213 5.25 -10.30 17.16
CA PHE A 213 4.17 -9.90 18.05
C PHE A 213 3.12 -11.01 18.19
N VAL A 214 2.74 -11.68 17.10
CA VAL A 214 1.82 -12.84 17.14
C VAL A 214 2.35 -13.91 18.08
N GLN A 215 3.62 -14.31 17.89
CA GLN A 215 4.22 -15.34 18.73
C GLN A 215 4.24 -14.93 20.22
N ARG A 216 4.68 -13.71 20.51
CA ARG A 216 4.80 -13.23 21.90
C ARG A 216 3.45 -13.06 22.58
N LEU A 217 2.43 -12.59 21.87
CA LEU A 217 1.05 -12.49 22.39
C LEU A 217 0.47 -13.86 22.68
N LYS A 218 0.69 -14.86 21.79
CA LYS A 218 0.30 -16.27 22.04
C LYS A 218 1.03 -16.86 23.26
N VAL A 219 2.32 -16.60 23.41
CA VAL A 219 3.12 -17.03 24.59
C VAL A 219 2.64 -16.33 25.88
N ALA A 220 2.22 -15.06 25.79
CA ALA A 220 1.63 -14.34 26.92
C ALA A 220 0.19 -14.81 27.26
N GLY A 221 -0.32 -15.85 26.57
CA GLY A 221 -1.61 -16.48 26.84
C GLY A 221 -2.80 -15.74 26.23
N LEU A 222 -2.61 -14.88 25.24
CA LEU A 222 -3.72 -14.26 24.52
C LEU A 222 -4.23 -15.22 23.44
N GLU A 223 -5.49 -15.61 23.54
CA GLU A 223 -6.17 -16.48 22.57
C GLU A 223 -6.82 -15.65 21.44
N GLY A 224 -7.08 -16.27 20.29
CA GLY A 224 -7.71 -15.63 19.14
C GLY A 224 -6.82 -14.56 18.48
N VAL A 225 -5.50 -14.80 18.44
CA VAL A 225 -4.50 -13.92 17.81
C VAL A 225 -3.97 -14.54 16.54
N GLU A 226 -4.04 -13.83 15.43
CA GLU A 226 -3.45 -14.26 14.16
C GLU A 226 -2.65 -13.13 13.51
N GLY A 227 -1.74 -13.50 12.59
CA GLY A 227 -0.93 -12.58 11.81
C GLY A 227 -1.49 -12.40 10.40
N HIS A 228 -1.24 -11.23 9.80
CA HIS A 228 -1.60 -10.98 8.41
C HIS A 228 -0.54 -10.13 7.71
N HIS A 229 0.16 -10.70 6.73
CA HIS A 229 1.14 -9.98 5.91
C HIS A 229 1.33 -10.59 4.51
N GLY A 230 1.88 -9.82 3.59
CA GLY A 230 1.97 -10.18 2.17
C GLY A 230 2.79 -11.42 1.81
N SER A 231 3.67 -11.91 2.71
CA SER A 231 4.48 -13.14 2.47
C SER A 231 3.80 -14.44 2.90
N MET A 232 2.65 -14.36 3.55
CA MET A 232 1.83 -15.54 3.86
C MET A 232 1.12 -16.05 2.60
N ASP A 233 0.80 -17.35 2.57
CA ASP A 233 -0.01 -17.90 1.49
C ASP A 233 -1.38 -17.23 1.40
N LYS A 234 -1.92 -17.16 0.18
CA LYS A 234 -3.21 -16.53 -0.08
C LYS A 234 -4.35 -17.19 0.68
N SER A 235 -4.34 -18.53 0.80
CA SER A 235 -5.39 -19.26 1.51
C SER A 235 -5.41 -18.93 3.00
N ILE A 236 -4.23 -18.84 3.63
CA ILE A 236 -4.08 -18.48 5.04
C ILE A 236 -4.58 -17.04 5.28
N ARG A 237 -4.20 -16.11 4.40
CA ARG A 237 -4.67 -14.71 4.51
C ARG A 237 -6.19 -14.59 4.41
N LEU A 238 -6.78 -15.26 3.43
CA LEU A 238 -8.25 -15.27 3.25
C LEU A 238 -8.97 -15.90 4.43
N ASP A 239 -8.39 -16.92 5.07
CA ASP A 239 -8.94 -17.53 6.26
C ASP A 239 -8.91 -16.57 7.46
N VAL A 240 -7.79 -15.86 7.67
CA VAL A 240 -7.68 -14.83 8.71
C VAL A 240 -8.67 -13.68 8.46
N GLU A 241 -8.80 -13.21 7.22
CA GLU A 241 -9.75 -12.17 6.83
C GLU A 241 -11.20 -12.62 7.13
N GLN A 242 -11.54 -13.86 6.80
CA GLN A 242 -12.86 -14.43 7.05
C GLN A 242 -13.15 -14.59 8.56
N GLN A 243 -12.21 -15.14 9.33
CA GLN A 243 -12.35 -15.29 10.78
C GLN A 243 -12.47 -13.92 11.48
N LEU A 244 -11.74 -12.89 11.00
CA LEU A 244 -11.84 -11.54 11.51
C LEU A 244 -13.24 -10.95 11.23
N LYS A 245 -13.74 -11.11 10.01
CA LYS A 245 -15.06 -10.65 9.59
C LYS A 245 -16.20 -11.32 10.37
N GLU A 246 -16.04 -12.58 10.73
CA GLU A 246 -17.00 -13.36 11.54
C GLU A 246 -16.87 -13.10 13.04
N GLY A 247 -15.89 -12.28 13.47
CA GLY A 247 -15.67 -11.94 14.88
C GLY A 247 -15.08 -13.09 15.70
N MET A 248 -14.47 -14.09 15.05
CA MET A 248 -13.83 -15.24 15.72
C MET A 248 -12.44 -14.89 16.26
N LEU A 249 -11.81 -13.83 15.74
CA LEU A 249 -10.50 -13.35 16.18
C LEU A 249 -10.65 -12.12 17.08
N ARG A 250 -9.95 -12.13 18.20
CA ARG A 250 -9.87 -10.99 19.12
C ARG A 250 -8.81 -9.98 18.70
N CYS A 251 -7.74 -10.47 18.07
CA CYS A 251 -6.61 -9.65 17.67
C CYS A 251 -6.02 -10.14 16.34
N VAL A 252 -5.79 -9.21 15.41
CA VAL A 252 -4.98 -9.49 14.22
C VAL A 252 -3.82 -8.50 14.21
N VAL A 253 -2.59 -9.04 14.11
CA VAL A 253 -1.38 -8.25 13.94
C VAL A 253 -1.05 -8.17 12.45
N SER A 254 -0.96 -6.97 11.90
CA SER A 254 -0.74 -6.77 10.46
C SER A 254 0.39 -5.76 10.20
N SER A 255 1.12 -5.95 9.11
CA SER A 255 1.98 -4.90 8.58
C SER A 255 1.16 -3.90 7.73
N SER A 256 1.34 -3.87 6.42
CA SER A 256 0.57 -3.00 5.51
C SER A 256 -0.61 -3.70 4.82
N SER A 257 -0.75 -5.00 4.96
CA SER A 257 -1.67 -5.80 4.14
C SER A 257 -3.16 -5.62 4.47
N LEU A 258 -3.50 -5.13 5.67
CA LEU A 258 -4.87 -4.74 6.06
C LEU A 258 -5.07 -3.21 6.13
N GLU A 259 -4.12 -2.44 5.62
CA GLU A 259 -4.17 -0.98 5.55
C GLU A 259 -5.19 -0.49 4.52
N MET A 260 -5.33 -1.21 3.41
CA MET A 260 -6.25 -0.87 2.32
C MET A 260 -7.67 -1.41 2.55
N GLY A 261 -8.66 -0.80 1.89
CA GLY A 261 -10.10 -0.92 2.07
C GLY A 261 -10.78 -2.29 1.91
N ILE A 262 -10.13 -3.38 2.32
CA ILE A 262 -10.77 -4.70 2.41
C ILE A 262 -11.82 -4.67 3.52
N ASP A 263 -13.00 -5.26 3.27
CA ASP A 263 -14.03 -5.42 4.28
C ASP A 263 -13.66 -6.54 5.27
N ILE A 264 -13.13 -6.11 6.42
CA ILE A 264 -12.68 -6.98 7.52
C ILE A 264 -13.67 -7.04 8.68
N GLY A 265 -14.87 -6.49 8.50
CA GLY A 265 -15.88 -6.45 9.56
C GLY A 265 -15.64 -5.32 10.57
N SER A 266 -16.24 -5.45 11.76
CA SER A 266 -16.18 -4.41 12.80
C SER A 266 -14.91 -4.53 13.63
N VAL A 267 -14.10 -3.47 13.60
CA VAL A 267 -12.90 -3.31 14.44
C VAL A 267 -13.17 -2.21 15.46
N ASP A 268 -13.02 -2.53 16.75
CA ASP A 268 -13.29 -1.60 17.86
C ASP A 268 -12.10 -0.70 18.17
N LEU A 269 -10.89 -1.25 18.04
CA LEU A 269 -9.64 -0.59 18.37
C LEU A 269 -8.57 -0.86 17.32
N VAL A 270 -7.87 0.19 16.93
CA VAL A 270 -6.59 0.09 16.21
C VAL A 270 -5.46 0.41 17.17
N ILE A 271 -4.45 -0.42 17.21
CA ILE A 271 -3.19 -0.17 17.91
C ILE A 271 -2.09 -0.01 16.86
N GLN A 272 -1.36 1.09 16.94
CA GLN A 272 -0.19 1.33 16.11
C GLN A 272 1.07 1.21 16.96
N VAL A 273 1.93 0.25 16.67
CA VAL A 273 3.23 0.07 17.33
C VAL A 273 4.32 0.73 16.52
N GLY A 274 4.94 1.75 17.10
CA GLY A 274 5.87 2.64 16.42
C GLY A 274 5.17 3.60 15.43
N SER A 275 5.88 4.64 15.02
CA SER A 275 5.39 5.56 14.01
C SER A 275 5.25 4.86 12.65
N PRO A 276 4.16 5.07 11.91
CA PRO A 276 4.04 4.58 10.53
C PRO A 276 4.83 5.42 9.52
N GLY A 277 5.53 6.49 9.96
CA GLY A 277 6.35 7.35 9.12
C GLY A 277 5.56 8.30 8.19
N SER A 278 4.22 8.29 8.23
CA SER A 278 3.35 9.05 7.32
C SER A 278 2.01 9.36 8.00
N ILE A 279 1.52 10.59 7.85
CA ILE A 279 0.21 11.03 8.35
C ILE A 279 -0.91 10.30 7.59
N ALA A 280 -0.78 10.18 6.28
CA ALA A 280 -1.75 9.49 5.44
C ALA A 280 -1.88 8.02 5.83
N THR A 281 -0.74 7.31 6.01
CA THR A 281 -0.73 5.92 6.47
C THR A 281 -1.38 5.76 7.85
N ALA A 282 -1.08 6.68 8.79
CA ALA A 282 -1.72 6.66 10.10
C ALA A 282 -3.24 6.78 9.99
N LEU A 283 -3.74 7.73 9.22
CA LEU A 283 -5.18 7.95 9.01
C LEU A 283 -5.87 6.75 8.33
N GLN A 284 -5.22 6.10 7.37
CA GLN A 284 -5.73 4.89 6.73
C GLN A 284 -5.87 3.73 7.73
N ARG A 285 -4.84 3.53 8.58
CA ARG A 285 -4.85 2.52 9.65
C ARG A 285 -5.91 2.82 10.69
N ILE A 286 -5.98 4.04 11.19
CA ILE A 286 -7.01 4.50 12.14
C ILE A 286 -8.42 4.30 11.54
N GLY A 287 -8.57 4.59 10.26
CA GLY A 287 -9.82 4.42 9.51
C GLY A 287 -10.33 2.97 9.48
N ARG A 288 -9.52 1.97 9.83
CA ARG A 288 -9.98 0.57 9.98
C ARG A 288 -10.88 0.39 11.22
N ALA A 289 -10.74 1.25 12.25
CA ALA A 289 -11.69 1.28 13.35
C ALA A 289 -12.93 2.12 13.02
N GLY A 290 -14.08 1.78 13.62
CA GLY A 290 -15.29 2.58 13.53
C GLY A 290 -15.96 2.60 12.15
N HIS A 291 -15.86 1.52 11.37
CA HIS A 291 -16.52 1.39 10.06
C HIS A 291 -18.05 1.46 10.09
N GLN A 292 -18.68 1.43 11.26
CA GLN A 292 -20.13 1.62 11.39
C GLN A 292 -20.51 3.10 11.17
N VAL A 293 -21.65 3.34 10.55
CA VAL A 293 -22.18 4.68 10.34
C VAL A 293 -22.34 5.37 11.71
N GLY A 294 -21.60 6.47 11.92
CA GLY A 294 -21.58 7.18 13.19
C GLY A 294 -20.58 6.65 14.24
N GLY A 295 -19.80 5.60 13.92
CA GLY A 295 -18.75 5.09 14.80
C GLY A 295 -17.61 6.09 15.01
N LEU A 296 -17.06 6.14 16.22
CA LEU A 296 -15.87 6.93 16.58
C LEU A 296 -14.63 6.07 16.38
N PRO A 297 -13.77 6.37 15.37
CA PRO A 297 -12.50 5.63 15.20
C PRO A 297 -11.62 5.79 16.44
N ARG A 298 -11.20 4.66 17.01
CA ARG A 298 -10.34 4.62 18.20
C ARG A 298 -8.97 4.09 17.81
N ALA A 299 -7.93 4.83 18.16
CA ALA A 299 -6.56 4.38 17.95
C ALA A 299 -5.67 4.69 19.15
N ARG A 300 -4.71 3.79 19.39
CA ARG A 300 -3.69 3.92 20.43
C ARG A 300 -2.32 3.74 19.79
N PHE A 301 -1.44 4.70 20.04
CA PHE A 301 -0.06 4.64 19.59
C PHE A 301 0.83 4.15 20.73
N LEU A 302 1.62 3.13 20.48
CA LEU A 302 2.60 2.58 21.40
C LEU A 302 4.01 2.86 20.87
N PRO A 303 4.76 3.79 21.45
CA PRO A 303 6.11 4.10 21.02
C PRO A 303 7.09 2.95 21.32
N THR A 304 8.13 2.84 20.48
CA THR A 304 9.18 1.84 20.58
C THR A 304 10.53 2.41 21.05
N SER A 305 10.66 3.73 21.07
CA SER A 305 11.82 4.46 21.58
C SER A 305 11.45 5.92 21.87
N SER A 306 12.35 6.66 22.54
CA SER A 306 12.13 8.10 22.83
C SER A 306 12.07 8.95 21.56
N HIS A 307 12.87 8.61 20.53
CA HIS A 307 12.79 9.27 19.22
C HIS A 307 11.48 8.97 18.51
N ASP A 308 11.01 7.75 18.59
CA ASP A 308 9.72 7.32 18.05
C ASP A 308 8.55 8.02 18.77
N LEU A 309 8.65 8.23 20.10
CA LEU A 309 7.69 9.00 20.86
C LEU A 309 7.57 10.45 20.35
N LEU A 310 8.70 11.11 20.09
CA LEU A 310 8.71 12.47 19.53
C LEU A 310 8.01 12.50 18.16
N GLU A 311 8.30 11.51 17.31
CA GLU A 311 7.68 11.40 15.99
C GLU A 311 6.17 11.14 16.07
N ILE A 312 5.73 10.27 16.98
CA ILE A 312 4.31 9.98 17.20
C ILE A 312 3.57 11.22 17.73
N VAL A 313 4.19 12.02 18.61
CA VAL A 313 3.59 13.28 19.09
C VAL A 313 3.44 14.28 17.95
N ALA A 314 4.47 14.42 17.10
CA ALA A 314 4.38 15.26 15.91
C ALA A 314 3.31 14.75 14.93
N LEU A 315 3.24 13.44 14.70
CA LEU A 315 2.23 12.78 13.89
C LEU A 315 0.81 13.07 14.40
N GLN A 316 0.57 12.89 15.71
CA GLN A 316 -0.73 13.18 16.32
C GLN A 316 -1.11 14.66 16.17
N ASN A 317 -0.17 15.57 16.36
CA ASN A 317 -0.39 17.00 16.15
C ASN A 317 -0.73 17.31 14.70
N GLY A 318 -0.02 16.73 13.72
CA GLY A 318 -0.30 16.87 12.30
C GLY A 318 -1.71 16.36 11.93
N ILE A 319 -2.12 15.19 12.44
CA ILE A 319 -3.47 14.65 12.25
C ILE A 319 -4.54 15.60 12.79
N LEU A 320 -4.38 16.09 14.03
CA LEU A 320 -5.36 16.98 14.68
C LEU A 320 -5.41 18.37 14.02
N SER A 321 -4.31 18.83 13.45
CA SER A 321 -4.22 20.08 12.67
C SER A 321 -4.77 19.95 11.26
N GLY A 322 -5.09 18.72 10.80
CA GLY A 322 -5.57 18.47 9.44
C GLY A 322 -4.49 18.51 8.36
N ASN A 323 -3.22 18.42 8.76
CA ASN A 323 -2.10 18.33 7.84
C ASN A 323 -2.08 16.98 7.13
N MET A 324 -1.58 16.96 5.89
CA MET A 324 -1.53 15.75 5.06
C MET A 324 -0.17 15.65 4.38
N ASP A 325 0.24 14.41 4.11
CA ASP A 325 1.40 14.18 3.26
C ASP A 325 1.08 14.55 1.81
N LEU A 326 2.04 15.17 1.13
CA LEU A 326 1.94 15.47 -0.28
C LEU A 326 2.30 14.23 -1.11
N LEU A 327 1.43 13.85 -2.02
CA LEU A 327 1.73 12.79 -2.97
C LEU A 327 2.84 13.21 -3.91
N LYS A 328 3.86 12.39 -4.04
CA LYS A 328 4.95 12.56 -5.00
C LYS A 328 4.73 11.60 -6.16
N PHE A 329 4.66 12.15 -7.34
CA PHE A 329 4.48 11.38 -8.56
C PHE A 329 5.84 10.97 -9.11
N PRO A 330 6.14 9.68 -9.30
CA PRO A 330 7.31 9.27 -10.07
C PRO A 330 7.19 9.82 -11.50
N GLN A 331 8.17 10.60 -11.92
CA GLN A 331 8.19 11.20 -13.27
C GLN A 331 9.26 10.52 -14.13
N ASN A 332 9.02 10.46 -15.43
CA ASN A 332 9.95 9.97 -16.44
C ASN A 332 10.62 8.62 -16.09
N CYS A 333 9.84 7.67 -15.56
CA CYS A 333 10.36 6.34 -15.22
C CYS A 333 10.71 5.56 -16.51
N LEU A 334 11.97 5.59 -16.95
CA LEU A 334 12.41 5.04 -18.24
C LEU A 334 12.21 3.52 -18.34
N ASP A 335 12.27 2.79 -17.22
CA ASP A 335 11.97 1.36 -17.17
C ASP A 335 10.49 1.04 -17.46
N VAL A 336 9.57 1.87 -16.94
CA VAL A 336 8.14 1.76 -17.24
C VAL A 336 7.85 2.18 -18.68
N LEU A 337 8.53 3.22 -19.16
CA LEU A 337 8.47 3.66 -20.56
C LEU A 337 8.92 2.56 -21.50
N ALA A 338 10.08 1.96 -21.26
CA ALA A 338 10.62 0.87 -22.09
C ALA A 338 9.62 -0.30 -22.21
N GLN A 339 9.02 -0.70 -21.10
CA GLN A 339 8.01 -1.73 -21.09
C GLN A 339 6.74 -1.31 -21.85
N PHE A 340 6.30 -0.07 -21.72
CA PHE A 340 5.15 0.46 -22.42
C PHE A 340 5.37 0.48 -23.93
N LEU A 341 6.54 0.94 -24.40
CA LEU A 341 6.91 0.95 -25.82
C LEU A 341 6.91 -0.45 -26.42
N ILE A 342 7.42 -1.47 -25.71
CA ILE A 342 7.27 -2.86 -26.15
C ILE A 342 5.79 -3.24 -26.29
N GLY A 343 4.96 -2.82 -25.34
CA GLY A 343 3.51 -3.05 -25.36
C GLY A 343 2.82 -2.44 -26.59
N LEU A 344 3.20 -1.22 -26.95
CA LEU A 344 2.70 -0.53 -28.14
C LEU A 344 2.95 -1.33 -29.42
N THR A 345 4.13 -1.96 -29.57
CA THR A 345 4.47 -2.75 -30.75
C THR A 345 3.61 -4.00 -30.93
N ILE A 346 2.98 -4.52 -29.86
CA ILE A 346 2.06 -5.65 -29.93
C ILE A 346 0.75 -5.24 -30.60
N ILE A 347 0.37 -3.98 -30.48
CA ILE A 347 -0.86 -3.43 -31.03
C ILE A 347 -0.73 -3.21 -32.53
N ARG A 348 0.29 -2.47 -32.95
CA ARG A 348 0.63 -2.12 -34.33
C ARG A 348 2.07 -1.63 -34.43
N GLU A 349 2.52 -1.34 -35.63
CA GLU A 349 3.69 -0.49 -35.87
C GLU A 349 3.32 0.96 -35.56
N TRP A 350 4.26 1.71 -35.02
CA TRP A 350 4.07 3.09 -34.60
C TRP A 350 5.08 4.00 -35.29
N ASP A 351 4.61 5.19 -35.62
CA ASP A 351 5.50 6.32 -35.91
C ASP A 351 6.15 6.77 -34.59
N ILE A 352 7.45 7.16 -34.64
CA ILE A 352 8.22 7.49 -33.44
C ILE A 352 7.64 8.73 -32.77
N ASP A 353 7.30 9.77 -33.56
CA ASP A 353 6.77 11.03 -33.02
C ASP A 353 5.32 10.85 -32.51
N GLU A 354 4.48 10.08 -33.22
CA GLU A 354 3.13 9.76 -32.75
C GLU A 354 3.16 9.05 -31.40
N ALA A 355 4.08 8.12 -31.22
CA ALA A 355 4.20 7.39 -29.95
C ALA A 355 4.75 8.29 -28.83
N TYR A 356 5.65 9.22 -29.15
CA TYR A 356 6.13 10.21 -28.20
C TYR A 356 5.00 11.14 -27.74
N GLU A 357 4.21 11.66 -28.66
CA GLU A 357 3.03 12.47 -28.34
C GLU A 357 2.05 11.72 -27.43
N LEU A 358 1.77 10.45 -27.74
CA LEU A 358 0.94 9.60 -26.90
C LEU A 358 1.51 9.45 -25.46
N VAL A 359 2.82 9.27 -25.33
CA VAL A 359 3.48 9.16 -24.02
C VAL A 359 3.34 10.46 -23.24
N GLN A 360 3.47 11.61 -23.88
CA GLN A 360 3.34 12.93 -23.24
C GLN A 360 1.91 13.26 -22.78
N LEU A 361 0.87 12.61 -23.31
CA LEU A 361 -0.49 12.71 -22.76
C LEU A 361 -0.59 12.13 -21.34
N SER A 362 0.32 11.26 -20.96
CA SER A 362 0.39 10.73 -19.60
C SER A 362 1.06 11.74 -18.65
N TRP A 363 0.37 12.10 -17.58
CA TRP A 363 0.85 13.11 -16.63
C TRP A 363 2.29 12.89 -16.14
N PRO A 364 2.73 11.66 -15.78
CA PRO A 364 4.11 11.39 -15.37
C PRO A 364 5.18 11.66 -16.46
N TYR A 365 4.79 11.71 -17.71
CA TYR A 365 5.70 11.91 -18.85
C TYR A 365 5.47 13.20 -19.64
N ARG A 366 4.61 14.10 -19.16
CA ARG A 366 4.32 15.36 -19.85
C ARG A 366 5.55 16.22 -20.13
N ASN A 367 6.60 16.08 -19.33
CA ASN A 367 7.86 16.77 -19.45
C ASN A 367 9.02 15.83 -19.83
N LEU A 368 8.73 14.67 -20.43
CA LEU A 368 9.79 13.76 -20.89
C LEU A 368 10.61 14.42 -21.99
N PRO A 369 11.95 14.56 -21.84
CA PRO A 369 12.80 15.02 -22.92
C PRO A 369 12.74 14.05 -24.11
N TYR A 370 12.73 14.61 -25.33
CA TYR A 370 12.72 13.78 -26.55
C TYR A 370 13.98 12.92 -26.66
N ASP A 371 15.13 13.45 -26.25
CA ASP A 371 16.40 12.72 -26.27
C ASP A 371 16.34 11.48 -25.36
N ASP A 372 15.80 11.60 -24.14
CA ASP A 372 15.62 10.46 -23.23
C ASP A 372 14.69 9.39 -23.83
N TYR A 373 13.65 9.83 -24.56
CA TYR A 373 12.73 8.91 -25.24
C TYR A 373 13.43 8.14 -26.38
N ILE A 374 14.25 8.85 -27.18
CA ILE A 374 15.04 8.24 -28.26
C ILE A 374 16.08 7.28 -27.70
N GLU A 375 16.76 7.61 -26.62
CA GLU A 375 17.72 6.73 -25.95
C GLU A 375 17.06 5.40 -25.48
N VAL A 376 15.80 5.48 -25.02
CA VAL A 376 15.06 4.26 -24.66
C VAL A 376 14.73 3.40 -25.89
N LEU A 377 14.36 4.02 -27.02
CA LEU A 377 14.13 3.27 -28.28
C LEU A 377 15.42 2.61 -28.79
N ASP A 378 16.53 3.34 -28.76
CA ASP A 378 17.85 2.84 -29.17
C ASP A 378 18.27 1.65 -28.31
N LEU A 379 18.17 1.77 -26.97
CA LEU A 379 18.43 0.68 -26.04
C LEU A 379 17.56 -0.56 -26.34
N LEU A 380 16.27 -0.37 -26.61
CA LEU A 380 15.36 -1.48 -26.91
C LEU A 380 15.69 -2.15 -28.25
N GLU A 381 16.20 -1.41 -29.23
CA GLU A 381 16.70 -1.94 -30.48
C GLU A 381 18.00 -2.72 -30.30
N GLU A 382 19.00 -2.17 -29.62
CA GLU A 382 20.27 -2.83 -29.27
C GLU A 382 20.02 -4.16 -28.55
N GLU A 383 19.13 -4.15 -27.55
CA GLU A 383 18.70 -5.34 -26.81
C GLU A 383 17.80 -6.29 -27.63
N ARG A 384 17.55 -5.96 -28.91
CA ARG A 384 16.72 -6.74 -29.84
C ARG A 384 15.29 -7.02 -29.33
N ARG A 385 14.74 -6.10 -28.55
CA ARG A 385 13.37 -6.19 -28.02
C ARG A 385 12.34 -5.72 -29.05
N ILE A 386 12.66 -4.68 -29.79
CA ILE A 386 11.89 -4.10 -30.89
C ILE A 386 12.80 -3.96 -32.13
N TRP A 387 12.24 -3.63 -33.27
CA TRP A 387 13.00 -3.08 -34.40
C TRP A 387 12.66 -1.60 -34.54
N VAL A 388 13.63 -0.80 -34.98
CA VAL A 388 13.46 0.63 -35.28
C VAL A 388 13.96 0.87 -36.70
N ASP A 389 13.20 1.60 -37.47
CA ASP A 389 13.57 2.14 -38.78
C ASP A 389 13.67 3.64 -38.67
N TRP A 390 14.90 4.14 -38.49
CA TRP A 390 15.18 5.54 -38.30
C TRP A 390 14.96 6.38 -39.56
N GLU A 391 15.03 5.76 -40.77
CA GLU A 391 14.79 6.47 -42.03
C GLU A 391 13.28 6.70 -42.25
N GLU A 392 12.46 5.69 -41.98
CA GLU A 392 11.01 5.74 -42.13
C GLU A 392 10.31 6.25 -40.84
N ASN A 393 11.07 6.64 -39.83
CA ASN A 393 10.57 7.13 -38.51
C ASN A 393 9.57 6.18 -37.84
N ARG A 394 9.84 4.87 -37.86
CA ARG A 394 8.92 3.86 -37.35
C ARG A 394 9.59 2.82 -36.47
N PHE A 395 8.80 2.23 -35.57
CA PHE A 395 9.24 1.08 -34.81
C PHE A 395 8.13 0.02 -34.65
N GLY A 396 8.56 -1.21 -34.40
CA GLY A 396 7.62 -2.30 -34.31
C GLY A 396 8.17 -3.53 -33.62
N LYS A 397 7.34 -4.54 -33.53
CA LYS A 397 7.57 -5.72 -32.71
C LYS A 397 8.58 -6.69 -33.33
N ARG A 398 9.53 -7.19 -32.51
CA ARG A 398 10.29 -8.42 -32.80
C ARG A 398 9.60 -9.67 -32.25
N GLY A 399 10.06 -10.85 -32.69
CA GLY A 399 9.38 -12.13 -32.42
C GLY A 399 9.05 -12.41 -30.95
N TYR A 400 9.92 -12.02 -30.03
CA TYR A 400 9.76 -12.26 -28.58
C TYR A 400 9.10 -11.12 -27.79
N ALA A 401 8.80 -9.99 -28.43
CA ALA A 401 8.26 -8.79 -27.74
C ALA A 401 7.00 -9.10 -26.91
N GLN A 402 6.09 -9.91 -27.47
CA GLN A 402 4.86 -10.28 -26.75
C GLN A 402 5.15 -11.09 -25.47
N MET A 403 6.06 -12.06 -25.54
CA MET A 403 6.44 -12.86 -24.36
C MET A 403 7.10 -11.97 -23.30
N ILE A 404 8.02 -11.09 -23.71
CA ILE A 404 8.71 -10.16 -22.82
C ILE A 404 7.70 -9.26 -22.12
N TYR A 405 6.75 -8.66 -22.86
CA TYR A 405 5.71 -7.81 -22.29
C TYR A 405 4.85 -8.55 -21.27
N TYR A 406 4.35 -9.74 -21.61
CA TYR A 406 3.47 -10.51 -20.73
C TYR A 406 4.16 -11.05 -19.47
N THR A 407 5.45 -11.33 -19.53
CA THR A 407 6.22 -11.83 -18.37
C THR A 407 6.73 -10.73 -17.46
N ASN A 408 6.87 -9.49 -17.96
CA ASN A 408 7.45 -8.36 -17.22
C ASN A 408 6.49 -7.19 -17.03
N ILE A 409 5.18 -7.41 -17.09
CA ILE A 409 4.20 -6.32 -16.94
C ILE A 409 4.19 -5.71 -15.52
N GLY A 410 4.71 -6.42 -14.55
CA GLY A 410 4.86 -5.90 -13.19
C GLY A 410 6.06 -4.95 -13.10
N THR A 411 5.86 -3.77 -12.52
CA THR A 411 6.94 -2.82 -12.20
C THR A 411 7.74 -3.22 -10.96
N ILE A 412 7.36 -4.30 -10.31
CA ILE A 412 8.04 -4.89 -9.17
C ILE A 412 8.81 -6.09 -9.71
N SER A 413 10.15 -6.02 -9.70
CA SER A 413 10.97 -7.19 -9.97
C SER A 413 10.57 -8.31 -9.04
N PRO A 414 10.36 -9.55 -9.53
CA PRO A 414 10.18 -10.66 -8.64
C PRO A 414 11.44 -10.75 -7.76
N ASP A 415 11.34 -10.41 -6.47
CA ASP A 415 12.35 -10.79 -5.52
C ASP A 415 12.56 -12.29 -5.68
N ASN A 416 13.82 -12.74 -5.58
CA ASN A 416 14.14 -14.17 -5.56
C ASN A 416 13.58 -14.78 -4.27
N ASN A 417 12.25 -14.82 -4.16
CA ASN A 417 11.56 -15.37 -3.02
C ASN A 417 11.49 -16.89 -3.14
N TYR A 418 11.82 -17.55 -2.06
CA TYR A 418 11.73 -19.00 -1.95
C TYR A 418 10.35 -19.39 -1.47
N LEU A 419 9.69 -20.29 -2.19
CA LEU A 419 8.38 -20.82 -1.80
C LEU A 419 8.53 -21.90 -0.73
N VAL A 420 7.75 -21.82 0.34
CA VAL A 420 7.78 -22.75 1.48
C VAL A 420 6.63 -23.75 1.36
N PHE A 421 6.96 -25.04 1.31
CA PHE A 421 5.99 -26.12 1.22
C PHE A 421 6.12 -27.11 2.37
N THR A 422 5.00 -27.54 2.90
CA THR A 422 4.93 -28.67 3.83
C THR A 422 5.14 -30.00 3.10
N SER A 423 5.35 -31.08 3.83
CA SER A 423 5.59 -32.42 3.28
C SER A 423 4.42 -32.97 2.46
N ASP A 424 3.21 -32.51 2.70
CA ASP A 424 2.00 -32.82 1.92
C ASP A 424 1.83 -31.95 0.66
N GLY A 425 2.77 -31.03 0.41
CA GLY A 425 2.76 -30.15 -0.74
C GLY A 425 1.95 -28.85 -0.58
N THR A 426 1.45 -28.57 0.63
CA THR A 426 0.73 -27.34 0.92
C THR A 426 1.71 -26.15 0.92
N LEU A 427 1.37 -25.07 0.19
CA LEU A 427 2.13 -23.81 0.20
C LEU A 427 1.81 -23.05 1.49
N VAL A 428 2.83 -22.67 2.25
CA VAL A 428 2.70 -21.90 3.49
C VAL A 428 2.94 -20.41 3.27
N GLY A 429 3.89 -20.07 2.42
CA GLY A 429 4.27 -18.68 2.15
C GLY A 429 5.60 -18.55 1.44
N GLN A 430 6.25 -17.40 1.63
CA GLN A 430 7.49 -17.05 0.95
C GLN A 430 8.53 -16.50 1.92
N LEU A 431 9.80 -16.82 1.68
CA LEU A 431 10.96 -16.33 2.41
C LEU A 431 11.90 -15.58 1.46
N SER A 432 12.57 -14.55 1.96
CA SER A 432 13.59 -13.83 1.19
C SER A 432 14.82 -14.69 0.93
N SER A 433 15.49 -14.46 -0.18
CA SER A 433 16.75 -15.15 -0.52
C SER A 433 17.84 -14.95 0.55
N SER A 434 17.91 -13.75 1.13
CA SER A 434 18.86 -13.42 2.20
C SER A 434 18.62 -14.25 3.46
N PHE A 435 17.37 -14.49 3.85
CA PHE A 435 17.05 -15.35 4.98
C PHE A 435 17.35 -16.83 4.66
N VAL A 436 16.90 -17.31 3.49
CA VAL A 436 17.10 -18.70 3.08
C VAL A 436 18.60 -19.07 2.97
N SER A 437 19.46 -18.14 2.53
CA SER A 437 20.90 -18.36 2.47
C SER A 437 21.54 -18.62 3.83
N SER A 438 20.91 -18.20 4.91
CA SER A 438 21.35 -18.46 6.30
C SER A 438 20.79 -19.75 6.89
N LEU A 439 19.76 -20.37 6.26
CA LEU A 439 19.10 -21.56 6.77
C LEU A 439 19.90 -22.84 6.51
N ARG A 440 19.85 -23.73 7.49
CA ARG A 440 20.37 -25.10 7.39
C ARG A 440 19.25 -26.11 7.59
N ASN A 441 19.45 -27.33 7.08
CA ASN A 441 18.53 -28.43 7.36
C ASN A 441 18.43 -28.65 8.88
N GLY A 442 17.22 -28.71 9.39
CA GLY A 442 16.92 -28.85 10.81
C GLY A 442 16.63 -27.54 11.53
N ASP A 443 16.96 -26.37 10.94
CA ASP A 443 16.63 -25.08 11.52
C ASP A 443 15.12 -24.90 11.62
N VAL A 444 14.70 -24.20 12.67
CA VAL A 444 13.30 -23.94 12.96
C VAL A 444 13.01 -22.45 12.81
N PHE A 445 11.98 -22.11 12.04
CA PHE A 445 11.57 -20.72 11.83
C PHE A 445 10.04 -20.57 11.94
N LEU A 446 9.60 -19.33 12.12
CA LEU A 446 8.21 -18.93 12.22
C LEU A 446 7.72 -18.39 10.87
N LEU A 447 6.53 -18.79 10.41
CA LEU A 447 5.89 -18.23 9.24
C LEU A 447 4.37 -18.42 9.32
N GLY A 448 3.60 -17.34 9.13
CA GLY A 448 2.14 -17.39 9.23
C GLY A 448 1.66 -17.78 10.62
N GLY A 449 2.35 -17.35 11.69
CA GLY A 449 2.01 -17.68 13.07
C GLY A 449 2.26 -19.13 13.48
N SER A 450 2.86 -19.96 12.60
CA SER A 450 3.18 -21.38 12.84
C SER A 450 4.68 -21.64 12.73
N THR A 451 5.15 -22.65 13.47
CA THR A 451 6.57 -23.00 13.53
C THR A 451 6.89 -24.15 12.60
N TYR A 452 7.93 -24.01 11.79
CA TYR A 452 8.34 -24.99 10.79
C TYR A 452 9.81 -25.33 10.92
N ARG A 453 10.13 -26.63 10.67
CA ARG A 453 11.51 -27.12 10.58
C ARG A 453 11.90 -27.33 9.13
N VAL A 454 13.05 -26.84 8.72
CA VAL A 454 13.60 -27.04 7.38
C VAL A 454 13.99 -28.50 7.19
N SER A 455 13.41 -29.13 6.18
CA SER A 455 13.76 -30.49 5.76
C SER A 455 14.76 -30.46 4.61
N SER A 456 14.58 -29.58 3.62
CA SER A 456 15.51 -29.40 2.49
C SER A 456 15.23 -28.09 1.76
N VAL A 457 16.26 -27.56 1.09
CA VAL A 457 16.16 -26.44 0.16
C VAL A 457 16.59 -26.94 -1.23
N ILE A 458 15.69 -26.86 -2.22
CA ILE A 458 15.93 -27.36 -3.58
C ILE A 458 15.51 -26.27 -4.58
N GLY A 459 16.46 -25.69 -5.30
CA GLY A 459 16.20 -24.56 -6.19
C GLY A 459 15.59 -23.39 -5.41
N THR A 460 14.41 -22.91 -5.78
CA THR A 460 13.65 -21.85 -5.11
C THR A 460 12.57 -22.39 -4.16
N ARG A 461 12.67 -23.67 -3.75
CA ARG A 461 11.72 -24.33 -2.90
C ARG A 461 12.33 -24.72 -1.56
N VAL A 462 11.70 -24.32 -0.46
CA VAL A 462 12.00 -24.75 0.91
C VAL A 462 10.96 -25.76 1.35
N ASN A 463 11.37 -27.00 1.63
CA ASN A 463 10.49 -28.02 2.15
C ASN A 463 10.58 -28.04 3.67
N VAL A 464 9.44 -28.07 4.35
CA VAL A 464 9.36 -27.98 5.80
C VAL A 464 8.41 -29.02 6.40
N THR A 465 8.57 -29.23 7.70
CA THR A 465 7.62 -29.99 8.55
C THR A 465 7.19 -29.11 9.73
N PRO A 466 5.94 -29.23 10.21
CA PRO A 466 5.51 -28.55 11.43
C PRO A 466 6.44 -28.89 12.62
N ALA A 467 6.75 -27.91 13.46
CA ALA A 467 7.70 -28.06 14.57
C ALA A 467 7.20 -27.34 15.82
N THR A 468 6.16 -27.91 16.47
CA THR A 468 5.64 -27.37 17.73
C THR A 468 6.61 -27.61 18.89
N GLY A 469 6.69 -26.64 19.82
CA GLY A 469 7.52 -26.76 21.04
C GLY A 469 8.99 -26.36 20.87
N PHE A 470 9.44 -25.94 19.70
CA PHE A 470 10.79 -25.44 19.47
C PHE A 470 10.83 -23.92 19.46
N ARG A 471 11.95 -23.34 19.87
CA ARG A 471 12.17 -21.89 19.78
C ARG A 471 12.53 -21.54 18.32
N PRO A 472 11.69 -20.81 17.58
CA PRO A 472 11.95 -20.53 16.18
C PRO A 472 12.87 -19.32 16.00
N THR A 473 13.57 -19.27 14.86
CA THR A 473 14.13 -18.05 14.30
C THR A 473 13.04 -17.30 13.53
N ILE A 474 13.00 -15.99 13.63
CA ILE A 474 12.04 -15.16 12.91
C ILE A 474 12.64 -14.74 11.58
N PRO A 475 11.98 -14.96 10.44
CA PRO A 475 12.46 -14.54 9.14
C PRO A 475 12.66 -13.03 9.05
N SER A 476 13.62 -12.61 8.24
CA SER A 476 13.81 -11.22 7.84
C SER A 476 13.52 -11.06 6.35
N TRP A 477 12.90 -9.95 6.00
CA TRP A 477 12.66 -9.55 4.61
C TRP A 477 13.42 -8.26 4.33
N THR A 478 14.04 -8.16 3.17
CA THR A 478 14.74 -6.95 2.73
C THR A 478 13.74 -5.93 2.18
N GLY A 479 14.05 -4.64 2.30
CA GLY A 479 13.25 -3.56 1.70
C GLY A 479 12.00 -3.15 2.50
N GLU A 480 11.87 -3.57 3.76
CA GLU A 480 10.73 -3.22 4.61
C GLU A 480 10.89 -1.93 5.43
N ALA A 481 12.03 -1.22 5.30
CA ALA A 481 12.22 0.03 6.01
C ALA A 481 11.21 1.08 5.50
N MET A 482 10.26 1.45 6.34
CA MET A 482 9.36 2.58 6.06
C MET A 482 10.17 3.87 6.21
N SER A 483 10.23 4.65 5.14
CA SER A 483 10.83 5.98 5.20
C SER A 483 9.82 6.97 5.78
N ARG A 484 10.31 7.89 6.61
CA ARG A 484 9.50 9.02 7.08
C ARG A 484 9.27 10.00 5.93
N THR A 485 8.03 10.48 5.77
CA THR A 485 7.70 11.50 4.78
C THR A 485 8.37 12.84 5.11
N SER A 486 8.56 13.68 4.08
CA SER A 486 9.08 15.03 4.27
C SER A 486 8.18 15.85 5.17
N GLU A 487 6.89 15.70 5.00
CA GLU A 487 5.84 16.42 5.72
C GLU A 487 5.88 16.08 7.21
N LEU A 488 5.90 14.79 7.56
CA LEU A 488 6.07 14.36 8.96
C LEU A 488 7.44 14.81 9.52
N SER A 489 8.49 14.84 8.70
CA SER A 489 9.79 15.37 9.11
C SER A 489 9.71 16.86 9.44
N PHE A 490 8.96 17.64 8.66
CA PHE A 490 8.71 19.05 8.98
C PHE A 490 7.88 19.24 10.24
N GLU A 491 6.87 18.39 10.49
CA GLU A 491 6.11 18.40 11.75
C GLU A 491 7.02 18.16 12.96
N VAL A 492 7.92 17.16 12.86
CA VAL A 492 8.90 16.88 13.93
C VAL A 492 9.82 18.10 14.16
N LEU A 493 10.34 18.71 13.09
CA LEU A 493 11.20 19.89 13.21
C LEU A 493 10.46 21.12 13.74
N ALA A 494 9.20 21.31 13.35
CA ALA A 494 8.36 22.40 13.88
C ALA A 494 8.11 22.21 15.37
N LEU A 495 7.77 20.99 15.79
CA LEU A 495 7.60 20.65 17.20
C LEU A 495 8.89 20.92 18.00
N LEU A 496 10.03 20.40 17.55
CA LEU A 496 11.34 20.63 18.18
C LEU A 496 11.68 22.12 18.27
N SER A 497 11.38 22.91 17.25
CA SER A 497 11.63 24.36 17.23
C SER A 497 10.81 25.07 18.32
N ILE A 498 9.53 24.72 18.45
CA ILE A 498 8.64 25.29 19.46
C ILE A 498 9.15 24.92 20.89
N LEU A 499 9.46 23.64 21.09
CA LEU A 499 9.94 23.14 22.38
C LEU A 499 11.27 23.77 22.77
N THR A 500 12.18 23.98 21.81
CA THR A 500 13.46 24.67 22.02
C THR A 500 13.25 26.11 22.47
N VAL A 501 12.28 26.84 21.89
CA VAL A 501 11.96 28.22 22.31
C VAL A 501 11.46 28.25 23.75
N GLN A 502 10.57 27.32 24.13
CA GLN A 502 10.09 27.21 25.50
C GLN A 502 11.23 26.90 26.47
N TYR A 503 12.06 25.96 26.15
CA TYR A 503 13.22 25.56 26.96
C TYR A 503 14.21 26.71 27.17
N ARG A 504 14.58 27.44 26.12
CA ARG A 504 15.47 28.62 26.22
C ARG A 504 14.92 29.78 27.05
N ARG A 505 13.59 29.87 27.16
CA ARG A 505 12.91 30.86 28.05
C ARG A 505 12.91 30.44 29.49
N GLY A 506 13.48 29.28 29.84
CA GLY A 506 13.44 28.71 31.20
C GLY A 506 12.07 28.20 31.62
N ASN A 507 11.16 28.02 30.67
CA ASN A 507 9.83 27.48 30.96
C ASN A 507 9.89 25.95 31.05
N SER A 508 9.12 25.37 31.97
CA SER A 508 8.87 23.93 31.94
C SER A 508 8.07 23.58 30.67
N ILE A 509 8.52 22.57 29.97
CA ILE A 509 7.90 22.13 28.69
C ILE A 509 6.61 21.34 28.98
N THR A 510 6.55 20.63 30.09
CA THR A 510 5.43 19.73 30.45
C THR A 510 4.05 20.43 30.43
N PRO A 511 3.84 21.64 30.99
CA PRO A 511 2.56 22.31 30.86
C PRO A 511 2.18 22.62 29.43
N PHE A 512 3.13 23.05 28.60
CA PHE A 512 2.87 23.30 27.19
C PHE A 512 2.42 22.02 26.46
N LEU A 513 3.07 20.87 26.71
CA LEU A 513 2.73 19.58 26.13
C LEU A 513 1.31 19.12 26.53
N ILE A 514 0.90 19.40 27.77
CA ILE A 514 -0.43 19.02 28.26
C ILE A 514 -1.50 20.01 27.76
N ASP A 515 -1.30 21.31 27.98
CA ASP A 515 -2.35 22.32 27.80
C ASP A 515 -2.53 22.71 26.33
N VAL A 516 -1.47 22.68 25.52
CA VAL A 516 -1.48 23.10 24.11
C VAL A 516 -1.60 21.91 23.16
N LEU A 517 -0.82 20.85 23.40
CA LEU A 517 -0.84 19.65 22.53
C LEU A 517 -1.81 18.57 23.01
N GLY A 518 -2.45 18.75 24.17
CA GLY A 518 -3.45 17.82 24.70
C GLY A 518 -2.89 16.44 25.09
N LEU A 519 -1.58 16.36 25.36
CA LEU A 519 -0.95 15.08 25.72
C LEU A 519 -1.31 14.68 27.15
N ASN A 520 -1.42 13.38 27.40
CA ASN A 520 -1.54 12.89 28.76
C ASN A 520 -0.24 13.12 29.56
N LYS A 521 -0.36 13.24 30.89
CA LYS A 521 0.77 13.58 31.76
C LYS A 521 1.96 12.62 31.69
N PRO A 522 1.80 11.28 31.61
CA PRO A 522 2.92 10.37 31.42
C PRO A 522 3.73 10.65 30.15
N VAL A 523 3.07 10.84 29.02
CA VAL A 523 3.69 11.15 27.73
C VAL A 523 4.43 12.48 27.76
N ALA A 524 3.80 13.52 28.31
CA ALA A 524 4.41 14.83 28.45
C ALA A 524 5.67 14.80 29.33
N ASN A 525 5.65 14.05 30.42
CA ASN A 525 6.82 13.87 31.29
C ASN A 525 7.95 13.11 30.60
N ALA A 526 7.64 12.02 29.89
CA ALA A 526 8.65 11.24 29.18
C ALA A 526 9.33 12.05 28.06
N LEU A 527 8.55 12.82 27.30
CA LEU A 527 9.09 13.69 26.27
C LEU A 527 9.93 14.85 26.86
N SER A 528 9.50 15.44 27.97
CA SER A 528 10.27 16.47 28.69
C SER A 528 11.60 15.90 29.16
N GLN A 529 11.60 14.74 29.80
CA GLN A 529 12.83 14.07 30.26
C GLN A 529 13.79 13.76 29.11
N PHE A 530 13.28 13.24 28.00
CA PHE A 530 14.10 12.96 26.81
C PHE A 530 14.77 14.23 26.27
N LEU A 531 14.05 15.36 26.21
CA LEU A 531 14.60 16.63 25.75
C LEU A 531 15.60 17.24 26.76
N ASP A 532 15.35 17.08 28.05
CA ASP A 532 16.28 17.52 29.11
C ASP A 532 17.62 16.76 29.00
N GLU A 533 17.59 15.45 28.84
CA GLU A 533 18.78 14.59 28.67
C GLU A 533 19.55 14.96 27.39
N HIS A 534 18.84 15.17 26.29
CA HIS A 534 19.43 15.58 25.02
C HIS A 534 20.09 16.98 25.11
N SER A 535 19.39 17.94 25.72
CA SER A 535 19.90 19.31 25.90
C SER A 535 21.10 19.35 26.83
N ALA A 536 21.16 18.49 27.83
CA ALA A 536 22.30 18.38 28.76
C ALA A 536 23.58 17.85 28.06
N THR A 537 23.42 17.03 27.03
CA THR A 537 24.54 16.44 26.27
C THR A 537 25.02 17.30 25.11
N THR A 538 24.11 17.89 24.35
CA THR A 538 24.45 18.54 23.07
C THR A 538 24.30 20.06 23.09
N PHE A 539 23.58 20.65 24.05
CA PHE A 539 23.20 22.06 24.13
C PHE A 539 22.50 22.61 22.86
N GLN A 540 22.19 21.78 21.90
CA GLN A 540 21.59 22.15 20.61
C GLN A 540 20.54 21.11 20.20
N VAL A 541 19.48 21.59 19.55
CA VAL A 541 18.42 20.77 19.01
C VAL A 541 18.39 20.98 17.49
N PRO A 542 18.19 19.95 16.67
CA PRO A 542 18.01 20.09 15.23
C PRO A 542 16.87 21.06 14.91
N SER A 543 17.00 21.80 13.84
CA SER A 543 15.95 22.71 13.36
C SER A 543 15.90 22.67 11.82
N LYS A 544 14.92 23.34 11.23
CA LYS A 544 14.80 23.44 9.78
C LYS A 544 16.09 23.92 9.09
N ASP A 545 16.84 24.80 9.75
CA ASP A 545 18.03 25.45 9.20
C ASP A 545 19.34 24.88 9.81
N ARG A 546 19.24 23.82 10.64
CA ARG A 546 20.42 23.26 11.32
C ARG A 546 20.32 21.73 11.42
N ILE A 547 21.31 21.07 10.83
CA ILE A 547 21.54 19.64 11.01
C ILE A 547 22.50 19.47 12.19
N LEU A 548 22.13 18.61 13.13
CA LEU A 548 23.01 18.17 14.22
C LEU A 548 23.67 16.84 13.79
N VAL A 549 24.97 16.78 13.86
CA VAL A 549 25.76 15.55 13.64
C VAL A 549 26.41 15.18 14.98
N GLU A 550 26.06 14.02 15.53
CA GLU A 550 26.58 13.48 16.77
C GLU A 550 27.61 12.37 16.52
#